data_4034fdcd3ba5bdbf01e6b5e739ee36d3
#
_entry.id   4034fdcd3ba5bdbf01e6b5e739ee36d3
#
_cell.length_a   1.000
_cell.length_b   1.000
_cell.length_c   1.000
_cell.angle_alpha   90.00
_cell.angle_beta   90.00
_cell.angle_gamma   90.00
#
_symmetry.space_group_name_H-M   'P 1'
#
loop_
_entity.id
_entity.type
_entity.pdbx_description
1 polymer ?
#
loop_
_entity_poly.entity_id
_entity_poly.type
_entity_poly.pdbx_seq_one_letter_code
_entity_poly.pdbx_strand_id
1 'polypeptide(L)'
;MSVFGRAVMSAAAVAVGICVAGAAQAQELKPWTKGGFETHQYRSVFAEMGYPQAEVDAKLEAIFQEVFHGPDKVYFEVGDDMAYMSDVKNFDARTEGMSYGMMVAVQLDKKEEFDRLFRWAKKYMQYQDGPMKGYFAWSLAPDGTIRGRGPASDGELYFVTALVFASNRWGNDGDFNYLQEAQFILNSSWEKDGTDGIKPFIDKENHLITFTPDGRGVGYTDPSYHIPAFYEVWARWANDGRADFYRACAAASREYLHKSIDPNTGLNPDTNNFDGSFIENAFFGRRMKPAFRFDSWRVPMNIALDYSWACADREWQTNYANTIQNFFYSKGIDTFVDQYNVDGTDVDFAMPAGQGELRGTGTRHSVGLVATVAAATLAADHAIAREFVQRLWDSQNKPYEDGYFDAYYDGLLRLFAFMHLSGHYRVIEPAK
;
A
#
# COMPACT_ATOMS: atom_id res chain seq x y z
N MET A 1 51.82 67.66 41.39
CA MET A 1 50.92 67.14 42.42
C MET A 1 50.00 66.10 41.78
N SER A 2 50.21 64.87 42.15
CA SER A 2 49.56 63.70 41.58
C SER A 2 48.22 63.45 42.28
N VAL A 3 47.22 63.00 41.50
CA VAL A 3 46.08 62.33 42.09
C VAL A 3 45.78 61.10 41.17
N PHE A 4 46.04 59.94 41.71
CA PHE A 4 45.68 58.64 41.14
C PHE A 4 44.18 58.38 41.26
N GLY A 5 43.49 58.14 40.16
CA GLY A 5 42.14 57.61 40.11
C GLY A 5 42.21 56.13 39.89
N ARG A 6 41.67 55.30 40.83
CA ARG A 6 41.51 53.85 40.73
C ARG A 6 40.29 53.51 39.85
N ALA A 7 40.50 52.79 38.77
CA ALA A 7 39.45 52.20 38.03
C ALA A 7 39.02 50.83 38.69
N VAL A 8 37.75 50.68 39.01
CA VAL A 8 37.13 49.44 39.47
C VAL A 8 36.66 48.67 38.26
N MET A 9 37.28 47.54 37.98
CA MET A 9 36.77 46.57 36.97
C MET A 9 35.72 45.75 37.59
N SER A 10 34.49 45.90 37.14
CA SER A 10 33.38 44.93 37.40
C SER A 10 33.50 43.75 36.45
N ALA A 11 33.78 42.56 36.98
CA ALA A 11 33.72 41.31 36.23
C ALA A 11 32.26 40.86 36.14
N ALA A 12 31.70 40.89 34.91
CA ALA A 12 30.41 40.27 34.64
C ALA A 12 30.64 38.76 34.41
N ALA A 13 30.16 37.95 35.31
CA ALA A 13 30.11 36.49 35.14
C ALA A 13 29.01 36.14 34.13
N VAL A 14 29.39 35.68 32.95
CA VAL A 14 28.47 35.08 31.99
C VAL A 14 28.24 33.63 32.43
N ALA A 15 27.05 33.36 32.97
CA ALA A 15 26.57 31.98 33.22
C ALA A 15 26.19 31.36 31.87
N VAL A 16 27.05 30.49 31.36
CA VAL A 16 26.71 29.61 30.24
C VAL A 16 25.78 28.52 30.78
N GLY A 17 24.49 28.69 30.56
CA GLY A 17 23.50 27.63 30.79
C GLY A 17 23.71 26.48 29.77
N ILE A 18 24.30 25.39 30.23
CA ILE A 18 24.33 24.15 29.48
C ILE A 18 22.90 23.60 29.51
N CYS A 19 22.12 23.82 28.43
CA CYS A 19 20.94 23.04 28.17
C CYS A 19 21.39 21.61 27.93
N VAL A 20 21.35 20.76 28.93
CA VAL A 20 21.38 19.33 28.78
C VAL A 20 20.03 18.99 28.14
N ALA A 21 19.98 18.89 26.81
CA ALA A 21 18.91 18.22 26.13
C ALA A 21 18.91 16.76 26.65
N GLY A 22 18.01 16.46 27.56
CA GLY A 22 17.78 15.09 28.00
C GLY A 22 17.48 14.28 26.74
N ALA A 23 18.35 13.33 26.41
CA ALA A 23 18.03 12.30 25.43
C ALA A 23 16.74 11.64 25.95
N ALA A 24 15.61 11.96 25.33
CA ALA A 24 14.39 11.25 25.56
C ALA A 24 14.74 9.77 25.29
N GLN A 25 14.71 8.95 26.33
CA GLN A 25 14.93 7.53 26.18
C GLN A 25 13.89 7.04 25.16
N ALA A 26 14.37 6.60 24.01
CA ALA A 26 13.49 6.16 22.92
C ALA A 26 12.54 5.11 23.48
N GLN A 27 11.26 5.46 23.54
CA GLN A 27 10.24 4.59 24.07
C GLN A 27 10.21 3.31 23.25
N GLU A 28 10.24 2.15 23.90
CA GLU A 28 10.17 0.86 23.23
C GLU A 28 8.90 0.78 22.38
N LEU A 29 9.02 0.42 21.10
CA LEU A 29 7.87 0.20 20.23
C LEU A 29 7.09 -0.99 20.78
N LYS A 30 5.88 -0.76 21.30
CA LYS A 30 5.03 -1.82 21.84
C LYS A 30 3.89 -2.09 20.85
N PRO A 31 3.87 -3.28 20.27
CA PRO A 31 2.76 -3.71 19.44
C PRO A 31 1.43 -3.65 20.21
N TRP A 32 0.38 -3.26 19.52
CA TRP A 32 -0.96 -3.23 20.12
C TRP A 32 -1.53 -4.64 20.24
N THR A 33 -2.47 -4.80 21.16
CA THR A 33 -3.15 -6.08 21.41
C THR A 33 -4.53 -6.14 20.79
N LYS A 34 -5.03 -5.01 20.28
CA LYS A 34 -6.36 -4.83 19.69
C LYS A 34 -6.26 -3.88 18.50
N GLY A 35 -7.00 -4.17 17.45
CA GLY A 35 -7.03 -3.36 16.22
C GLY A 35 -8.00 -2.19 16.27
N GLY A 36 -7.92 -1.36 15.22
CA GLY A 36 -8.73 -0.16 15.03
C GLY A 36 -10.24 -0.44 14.98
N PHE A 37 -10.67 -1.60 14.47
CA PHE A 37 -12.09 -2.00 14.49
C PHE A 37 -12.70 -2.06 15.89
N GLU A 38 -11.87 -2.33 16.90
CA GLU A 38 -12.32 -2.42 18.30
C GLU A 38 -12.03 -1.15 19.09
N THR A 39 -10.87 -0.52 18.84
CA THR A 39 -10.36 0.58 19.67
C THR A 39 -10.64 1.95 19.10
N HIS A 40 -10.92 2.08 17.80
CA HIS A 40 -10.98 3.35 17.03
C HIS A 40 -9.70 4.19 17.14
N GLN A 41 -8.57 3.54 17.48
CA GLN A 41 -7.26 4.18 17.63
C GLN A 41 -6.29 3.63 16.59
N TYR A 42 -5.38 4.48 16.13
CA TYR A 42 -4.39 4.15 15.12
C TYR A 42 -3.04 4.73 15.53
N ARG A 43 -2.00 3.90 15.50
CA ARG A 43 -0.66 4.29 15.92
C ARG A 43 -0.07 5.31 14.97
N SER A 44 0.49 6.36 15.52
CA SER A 44 1.46 7.20 14.81
C SER A 44 2.87 6.78 15.25
N VAL A 45 3.49 5.87 14.50
CA VAL A 45 4.83 5.36 14.82
C VAL A 45 5.86 6.49 14.72
N PHE A 46 5.69 7.43 13.82
CA PHE A 46 6.53 8.63 13.75
C PHE A 46 6.45 9.45 15.05
N ALA A 47 5.25 9.64 15.62
CA ALA A 47 5.11 10.32 16.90
C ALA A 47 5.74 9.50 18.06
N GLU A 48 5.64 8.18 18.04
CA GLU A 48 6.33 7.30 18.98
C GLU A 48 7.88 7.39 18.84
N MET A 49 8.37 7.79 17.66
CA MET A 49 9.79 8.09 17.41
C MET A 49 10.22 9.45 17.91
N GLY A 50 9.28 10.33 18.31
CA GLY A 50 9.55 11.65 18.84
C GLY A 50 9.25 12.81 17.88
N TYR A 51 8.75 12.55 16.69
CA TYR A 51 8.31 13.60 15.76
C TYR A 51 6.98 14.20 16.25
N PRO A 52 6.85 15.54 16.35
CA PRO A 52 5.55 16.15 16.66
C PRO A 52 4.48 15.75 15.64
N GLN A 53 3.28 15.41 16.10
CA GLN A 53 2.21 14.97 15.17
C GLN A 53 1.92 16.02 14.08
N ALA A 54 1.97 17.31 14.40
CA ALA A 54 1.79 18.37 13.40
C ALA A 54 2.86 18.35 12.28
N GLU A 55 4.09 17.94 12.59
CA GLU A 55 5.17 17.76 11.60
C GLU A 55 4.92 16.52 10.77
N VAL A 56 4.44 15.42 11.38
CA VAL A 56 4.05 14.20 10.69
C VAL A 56 2.92 14.49 9.70
N ASP A 57 1.89 15.21 10.13
CA ASP A 57 0.74 15.58 9.31
C ASP A 57 1.16 16.48 8.13
N ALA A 58 2.01 17.48 8.40
CA ALA A 58 2.54 18.37 7.36
C ALA A 58 3.39 17.61 6.32
N LYS A 59 4.17 16.62 6.76
CA LYS A 59 4.98 15.80 5.85
C LYS A 59 4.12 14.88 5.02
N LEU A 60 3.09 14.26 5.61
CA LEU A 60 2.13 13.44 4.86
C LEU A 60 1.41 14.27 3.79
N GLU A 61 0.93 15.48 4.15
CA GLU A 61 0.32 16.40 3.18
C GLU A 61 1.31 16.80 2.08
N ALA A 62 2.57 17.07 2.40
CA ALA A 62 3.59 17.41 1.41
C ALA A 62 3.83 16.25 0.41
N ILE A 63 3.83 14.98 0.88
CA ILE A 63 3.97 13.81 0.02
C ILE A 63 2.72 13.61 -0.84
N PHE A 64 1.52 13.85 -0.29
CA PHE A 64 0.30 13.86 -1.09
C PHE A 64 0.39 14.90 -2.22
N GLN A 65 0.81 16.13 -1.89
CA GLN A 65 0.99 17.19 -2.89
C GLN A 65 2.06 16.83 -3.94
N GLU A 66 3.16 16.18 -3.54
CA GLU A 66 4.19 15.68 -4.46
C GLU A 66 3.61 14.71 -5.49
N VAL A 67 2.85 13.69 -5.03
CA VAL A 67 2.30 12.61 -5.87
C VAL A 67 1.13 13.08 -6.73
N PHE A 68 0.26 13.94 -6.21
CA PHE A 68 -0.97 14.36 -6.91
C PHE A 68 -0.81 15.66 -7.69
N HIS A 69 -0.01 16.60 -7.25
CA HIS A 69 0.01 17.96 -7.78
C HIS A 69 1.42 18.49 -8.10
N GLY A 70 2.47 17.75 -7.72
CA GLY A 70 3.86 18.12 -7.94
C GLY A 70 4.32 18.09 -9.40
N PRO A 71 5.57 18.43 -9.67
CA PRO A 71 6.12 18.43 -11.03
C PRO A 71 6.17 17.00 -11.63
N ASP A 72 6.41 15.99 -10.79
CA ASP A 72 6.48 14.58 -11.19
C ASP A 72 5.22 13.80 -10.79
N LYS A 73 4.09 14.48 -10.76
CA LYS A 73 2.80 13.91 -10.37
C LYS A 73 2.36 12.74 -11.24
N VAL A 74 1.57 11.86 -10.64
CA VAL A 74 0.92 10.75 -11.35
C VAL A 74 -0.60 10.94 -11.50
N TYR A 75 -1.17 11.99 -10.89
CA TYR A 75 -2.57 12.39 -11.03
C TYR A 75 -2.74 13.43 -12.14
N PHE A 76 -3.62 13.17 -13.11
CA PHE A 76 -3.84 14.02 -14.28
C PHE A 76 -5.33 14.31 -14.45
N GLU A 77 -5.67 15.59 -14.43
CA GLU A 77 -7.04 16.05 -14.68
C GLU A 77 -7.40 15.95 -16.16
N VAL A 78 -8.67 15.63 -16.42
CA VAL A 78 -9.25 15.52 -17.77
C VAL A 78 -10.57 16.29 -17.82
N GLY A 79 -10.61 17.35 -18.60
CA GLY A 79 -11.78 18.25 -18.64
C GLY A 79 -12.03 18.89 -17.27
N ASP A 80 -13.30 19.16 -16.98
CA ASP A 80 -13.67 19.92 -15.79
C ASP A 80 -13.91 19.03 -14.55
N ASP A 81 -14.15 17.71 -14.75
CA ASP A 81 -14.72 16.87 -13.70
C ASP A 81 -14.13 15.46 -13.59
N MET A 82 -13.10 15.10 -14.39
CA MET A 82 -12.46 13.80 -14.38
C MET A 82 -10.96 13.89 -14.12
N ALA A 83 -10.37 12.79 -13.66
CA ALA A 83 -8.92 12.62 -13.55
C ALA A 83 -8.55 11.13 -13.63
N TYR A 84 -7.28 10.85 -13.95
CA TYR A 84 -6.73 9.51 -13.89
C TYR A 84 -5.35 9.50 -13.23
N MET A 85 -4.99 8.33 -12.65
CA MET A 85 -3.64 8.03 -12.19
C MET A 85 -2.87 7.37 -13.32
N SER A 86 -1.70 7.90 -13.66
CA SER A 86 -0.86 7.37 -14.73
C SER A 86 0.33 6.58 -14.20
N ASP A 87 0.50 5.36 -14.68
CA ASP A 87 1.84 4.78 -14.72
C ASP A 87 2.62 5.50 -15.82
N VAL A 88 3.34 6.54 -15.41
CA VAL A 88 4.01 7.47 -16.33
C VAL A 88 5.09 6.81 -17.17
N LYS A 89 5.59 5.64 -16.77
CA LYS A 89 6.59 4.88 -17.52
C LYS A 89 6.00 3.95 -18.57
N ASN A 90 4.80 3.46 -18.30
CA ASN A 90 4.05 2.63 -19.23
C ASN A 90 3.06 3.45 -20.08
N PHE A 91 2.91 4.73 -19.76
CA PHE A 91 2.00 5.67 -20.43
C PHE A 91 0.56 5.14 -20.44
N ASP A 92 0.13 4.56 -19.34
CA ASP A 92 -1.22 4.04 -19.17
C ASP A 92 -1.80 4.38 -17.80
N ALA A 93 -3.14 4.29 -17.71
CA ALA A 93 -3.88 4.31 -16.48
C ALA A 93 -4.29 2.88 -16.15
N ARG A 94 -3.93 2.40 -14.96
CA ARG A 94 -4.21 1.05 -14.48
C ARG A 94 -5.23 1.06 -13.36
N THR A 95 -6.02 -0.01 -13.26
CA THR A 95 -6.96 -0.18 -12.14
C THR A 95 -6.25 -0.11 -10.80
N GLU A 96 -5.01 -0.61 -10.69
CA GLU A 96 -4.15 -0.47 -9.51
C GLU A 96 -4.00 0.99 -9.10
N GLY A 97 -3.42 1.83 -9.96
CA GLY A 97 -3.18 3.25 -9.64
C GLY A 97 -4.46 4.03 -9.43
N MET A 98 -5.51 3.77 -10.24
CA MET A 98 -6.81 4.42 -10.09
C MET A 98 -7.43 4.14 -8.73
N SER A 99 -7.47 2.89 -8.31
CA SER A 99 -8.05 2.47 -7.04
C SER A 99 -7.18 2.90 -5.84
N TYR A 100 -5.85 2.93 -5.99
CA TYR A 100 -4.94 3.49 -4.99
C TYR A 100 -5.15 4.99 -4.81
N GLY A 101 -5.26 5.75 -5.91
CA GLY A 101 -5.58 7.17 -5.85
C GLY A 101 -6.88 7.45 -5.12
N MET A 102 -7.93 6.66 -5.39
CA MET A 102 -9.20 6.76 -4.66
C MET A 102 -9.05 6.41 -3.18
N MET A 103 -8.28 5.37 -2.82
CA MET A 103 -8.04 5.02 -1.42
C MET A 103 -7.28 6.12 -0.69
N VAL A 104 -6.24 6.69 -1.28
CA VAL A 104 -5.52 7.84 -0.72
C VAL A 104 -6.45 9.02 -0.53
N ALA A 105 -7.24 9.36 -1.55
CA ALA A 105 -8.16 10.48 -1.51
C ALA A 105 -9.23 10.33 -0.41
N VAL A 106 -9.83 9.14 -0.27
CA VAL A 106 -10.82 8.93 0.81
C VAL A 106 -10.18 8.93 2.20
N GLN A 107 -8.96 8.44 2.35
CA GLN A 107 -8.27 8.45 3.65
C GLN A 107 -7.86 9.85 4.08
N LEU A 108 -7.46 10.72 3.15
CA LEU A 108 -7.02 12.09 3.40
C LEU A 108 -8.12 13.14 3.25
N ASP A 109 -9.39 12.72 3.09
CA ASP A 109 -10.57 13.58 2.95
C ASP A 109 -10.51 14.52 1.72
N LYS A 110 -10.03 14.00 0.59
CA LYS A 110 -9.88 14.67 -0.70
C LYS A 110 -11.02 14.23 -1.64
N LYS A 111 -12.23 14.71 -1.35
CA LYS A 111 -13.44 14.28 -2.07
C LYS A 111 -13.41 14.61 -3.55
N GLU A 112 -12.89 15.77 -3.92
CA GLU A 112 -12.83 16.19 -5.32
C GLU A 112 -11.95 15.26 -6.16
N GLU A 113 -10.74 14.95 -5.69
CA GLU A 113 -9.83 14.02 -6.36
C GLU A 113 -10.44 12.62 -6.44
N PHE A 114 -11.12 12.17 -5.39
CA PHE A 114 -11.83 10.90 -5.38
C PHE A 114 -12.91 10.83 -6.47
N ASP A 115 -13.80 11.81 -6.51
CA ASP A 115 -14.92 11.86 -7.46
C ASP A 115 -14.44 11.97 -8.91
N ARG A 116 -13.39 12.74 -9.17
CA ARG A 116 -12.74 12.86 -10.49
C ARG A 116 -12.17 11.53 -10.96
N LEU A 117 -11.44 10.81 -10.09
CA LEU A 117 -10.89 9.49 -10.39
C LEU A 117 -11.99 8.47 -10.63
N PHE A 118 -12.99 8.40 -9.76
CA PHE A 118 -14.07 7.44 -9.92
C PHE A 118 -14.90 7.71 -11.18
N ARG A 119 -15.16 8.95 -11.52
CA ARG A 119 -15.91 9.31 -12.74
C ARG A 119 -15.17 8.85 -14.00
N TRP A 120 -13.85 9.04 -14.05
CA TRP A 120 -13.03 8.56 -15.16
C TRP A 120 -13.01 7.02 -15.23
N ALA A 121 -12.78 6.34 -14.11
CA ALA A 121 -12.77 4.88 -14.03
C ALA A 121 -14.14 4.29 -14.47
N LYS A 122 -15.24 4.84 -13.96
CA LYS A 122 -16.60 4.40 -14.30
C LYS A 122 -16.91 4.61 -15.78
N LYS A 123 -16.46 5.70 -16.37
CA LYS A 123 -16.75 6.05 -17.76
C LYS A 123 -15.95 5.22 -18.76
N TYR A 124 -14.66 5.00 -18.50
CA TYR A 124 -13.74 4.44 -19.50
C TYR A 124 -13.31 3.01 -19.18
N MET A 125 -13.17 2.64 -17.91
CA MET A 125 -12.68 1.32 -17.51
C MET A 125 -13.81 0.34 -17.20
N GLN A 126 -14.89 0.78 -16.51
CA GLN A 126 -15.90 -0.12 -15.98
C GLN A 126 -16.87 -0.60 -17.07
N TYR A 127 -16.98 -1.91 -17.19
CA TYR A 127 -17.98 -2.54 -18.07
C TYR A 127 -19.38 -2.43 -17.45
N GLN A 128 -20.31 -1.83 -18.19
CA GLN A 128 -21.68 -1.65 -17.75
C GLN A 128 -22.61 -2.81 -18.13
N ASP A 129 -22.20 -3.61 -19.11
CA ASP A 129 -22.95 -4.77 -19.63
C ASP A 129 -22.01 -5.89 -20.09
N GLY A 130 -22.60 -6.96 -20.67
CA GLY A 130 -21.86 -8.11 -21.19
C GLY A 130 -21.22 -8.99 -20.11
N PRO A 131 -20.38 -9.95 -20.50
CA PRO A 131 -19.75 -10.90 -19.59
C PRO A 131 -18.90 -10.26 -18.50
N MET A 132 -18.25 -9.13 -18.83
CA MET A 132 -17.37 -8.38 -17.91
C MET A 132 -18.13 -7.37 -17.04
N LYS A 133 -19.46 -7.27 -17.13
CA LYS A 133 -20.26 -6.30 -16.36
C LYS A 133 -19.80 -6.21 -14.91
N GLY A 134 -19.58 -4.98 -14.43
CA GLY A 134 -19.14 -4.67 -13.07
C GLY A 134 -17.63 -4.67 -12.88
N TYR A 135 -16.87 -5.33 -13.75
CA TYR A 135 -15.41 -5.33 -13.72
C TYR A 135 -14.83 -4.16 -14.52
N PHE A 136 -13.52 -3.95 -14.38
CA PHE A 136 -12.80 -2.88 -15.03
C PHE A 136 -11.75 -3.45 -16.01
N ALA A 137 -11.60 -2.83 -17.17
CA ALA A 137 -10.43 -3.04 -18.03
C ALA A 137 -9.18 -2.58 -17.28
N TRP A 138 -8.18 -3.46 -17.10
CA TRP A 138 -7.08 -3.21 -16.17
C TRP A 138 -6.11 -2.09 -16.63
N SER A 139 -6.01 -1.83 -17.94
CA SER A 139 -5.09 -0.81 -18.48
C SER A 139 -5.70 -0.07 -19.66
N LEU A 140 -5.65 1.25 -19.62
CA LEU A 140 -6.11 2.16 -20.66
C LEU A 140 -5.02 3.19 -21.00
N ALA A 141 -5.03 3.67 -22.24
CA ALA A 141 -4.30 4.89 -22.56
C ALA A 141 -4.96 6.12 -21.91
N PRO A 142 -4.24 7.24 -21.72
CA PRO A 142 -4.77 8.46 -21.14
C PRO A 142 -6.03 9.03 -21.83
N ASP A 143 -6.22 8.73 -23.11
CA ASP A 143 -7.40 9.11 -23.89
C ASP A 143 -8.62 8.20 -23.68
N GLY A 144 -8.51 7.19 -22.81
CA GLY A 144 -9.57 6.21 -22.54
C GLY A 144 -9.57 4.99 -23.47
N THR A 145 -8.61 4.88 -24.40
CA THR A 145 -8.49 3.70 -25.28
C THR A 145 -8.04 2.47 -24.45
N ILE A 146 -8.82 1.40 -24.49
CA ILE A 146 -8.51 0.15 -23.78
C ILE A 146 -7.27 -0.51 -24.39
N ARG A 147 -6.26 -0.78 -23.55
CA ARG A 147 -5.05 -1.53 -23.84
C ARG A 147 -5.12 -2.95 -23.30
N GLY A 148 -5.55 -3.11 -22.05
CA GLY A 148 -5.75 -4.39 -21.38
C GLY A 148 -7.21 -4.59 -21.01
N ARG A 149 -7.90 -5.55 -21.65
CA ARG A 149 -9.36 -5.73 -21.54
C ARG A 149 -9.78 -6.51 -20.30
N GLY A 150 -8.96 -7.46 -19.85
CA GLY A 150 -9.28 -8.28 -18.69
C GLY A 150 -9.31 -7.45 -17.41
N PRO A 151 -9.99 -7.93 -16.37
CA PRO A 151 -9.92 -7.32 -15.04
C PRO A 151 -8.66 -7.77 -14.30
N ALA A 152 -8.21 -6.96 -13.33
CA ALA A 152 -7.15 -7.30 -12.38
C ALA A 152 -7.71 -7.21 -10.97
N SER A 153 -7.75 -8.34 -10.27
CA SER A 153 -8.54 -8.46 -9.01
C SER A 153 -8.11 -7.51 -7.89
N ASP A 154 -6.86 -7.07 -7.87
CA ASP A 154 -6.38 -6.08 -6.90
C ASP A 154 -7.07 -4.71 -7.06
N GLY A 155 -7.30 -4.28 -8.31
CA GLY A 155 -8.02 -3.05 -8.58
C GLY A 155 -9.45 -3.08 -8.05
N GLU A 156 -10.19 -4.15 -8.35
CA GLU A 156 -11.56 -4.35 -7.87
C GLU A 156 -11.65 -4.32 -6.35
N LEU A 157 -10.67 -4.92 -5.67
CA LEU A 157 -10.59 -4.98 -4.21
C LEU A 157 -10.47 -3.58 -3.59
N TYR A 158 -9.58 -2.77 -4.12
CA TYR A 158 -9.38 -1.39 -3.67
C TYR A 158 -10.55 -0.49 -4.06
N PHE A 159 -11.12 -0.62 -5.27
CA PHE A 159 -12.31 0.15 -5.68
C PHE A 159 -13.47 -0.08 -4.72
N VAL A 160 -13.80 -1.33 -4.42
CA VAL A 160 -14.90 -1.66 -3.49
C VAL A 160 -14.64 -1.04 -2.12
N THR A 161 -13.44 -1.22 -1.56
CA THR A 161 -13.13 -0.73 -0.21
C THR A 161 -13.14 0.80 -0.15
N ALA A 162 -12.56 1.47 -1.16
CA ALA A 162 -12.57 2.92 -1.26
C ALA A 162 -13.99 3.50 -1.39
N LEU A 163 -14.87 2.85 -2.17
CA LEU A 163 -16.27 3.24 -2.31
C LEU A 163 -17.07 3.04 -1.01
N VAL A 164 -16.84 1.93 -0.28
CA VAL A 164 -17.46 1.73 1.04
C VAL A 164 -17.00 2.83 2.02
N PHE A 165 -15.73 3.17 2.02
CA PHE A 165 -15.24 4.28 2.85
C PHE A 165 -15.77 5.64 2.42
N ALA A 166 -15.92 5.89 1.13
CA ALA A 166 -16.54 7.12 0.61
C ALA A 166 -18.00 7.25 1.08
N SER A 167 -18.76 6.14 1.00
CA SER A 167 -20.11 6.07 1.56
C SER A 167 -20.15 6.42 3.05
N ASN A 168 -19.24 5.85 3.81
CA ASN A 168 -19.17 6.05 5.26
C ASN A 168 -18.74 7.49 5.61
N ARG A 169 -17.85 8.10 4.83
CA ARG A 169 -17.31 9.44 5.08
C ARG A 169 -18.18 10.56 4.59
N TRP A 170 -18.68 10.45 3.35
CA TRP A 170 -19.34 11.55 2.64
C TRP A 170 -20.84 11.30 2.39
N GLY A 171 -21.35 10.11 2.74
CA GLY A 171 -22.74 9.73 2.45
C GLY A 171 -22.95 9.30 1.00
N ASN A 172 -24.23 9.23 0.59
CA ASN A 172 -24.65 8.67 -0.70
C ASN A 172 -25.56 9.59 -1.52
N ASP A 173 -25.73 10.84 -1.09
CA ASP A 173 -26.68 11.78 -1.67
C ASP A 173 -26.04 12.78 -2.67
N GLY A 174 -24.73 12.57 -2.98
CA GLY A 174 -23.97 13.41 -3.92
C GLY A 174 -24.06 12.92 -5.37
N ASP A 175 -23.03 13.22 -6.18
CA ASP A 175 -22.93 12.80 -7.58
C ASP A 175 -22.96 11.28 -7.75
N PHE A 176 -22.51 10.56 -6.72
CA PHE A 176 -22.49 9.10 -6.66
C PHE A 176 -23.16 8.60 -5.38
N ASN A 177 -23.94 7.55 -5.51
CA ASN A 177 -24.25 6.68 -4.40
C ASN A 177 -23.13 5.65 -4.25
N TYR A 178 -22.09 5.99 -3.49
CA TYR A 178 -20.87 5.19 -3.37
C TYR A 178 -21.14 3.75 -2.90
N LEU A 179 -22.11 3.56 -1.99
CA LEU A 179 -22.47 2.22 -1.52
C LEU A 179 -23.10 1.39 -2.64
N GLN A 180 -23.98 1.96 -3.44
CA GLN A 180 -24.56 1.27 -4.59
C GLN A 180 -23.50 0.94 -5.64
N GLU A 181 -22.51 1.80 -5.85
CA GLU A 181 -21.39 1.52 -6.76
C GLU A 181 -20.51 0.35 -6.25
N ALA A 182 -20.21 0.31 -4.97
CA ALA A 182 -19.51 -0.84 -4.36
C ALA A 182 -20.32 -2.14 -4.51
N GLN A 183 -21.63 -2.07 -4.23
CA GLN A 183 -22.54 -3.20 -4.38
C GLN A 183 -22.68 -3.65 -5.84
N PHE A 184 -22.64 -2.72 -6.80
CA PHE A 184 -22.68 -3.07 -8.23
C PHE A 184 -21.47 -3.96 -8.61
N ILE A 185 -20.27 -3.63 -8.14
CA ILE A 185 -19.07 -4.44 -8.39
C ILE A 185 -19.22 -5.82 -7.72
N LEU A 186 -19.55 -5.84 -6.43
CA LEU A 186 -19.67 -7.08 -5.64
C LEU A 186 -20.77 -8.00 -6.15
N ASN A 187 -21.95 -7.46 -6.49
CA ASN A 187 -23.08 -8.25 -7.00
C ASN A 187 -22.78 -8.79 -8.40
N SER A 188 -22.24 -7.94 -9.28
CA SER A 188 -21.85 -8.35 -10.64
C SER A 188 -20.80 -9.45 -10.61
N SER A 189 -19.83 -9.38 -9.68
CA SER A 189 -18.86 -10.45 -9.47
C SER A 189 -19.52 -11.72 -8.94
N TRP A 190 -20.39 -11.59 -7.94
CA TRP A 190 -21.06 -12.72 -7.32
C TRP A 190 -21.93 -13.54 -8.31
N GLU A 191 -22.53 -12.87 -9.29
CA GLU A 191 -23.39 -13.47 -10.30
C GLU A 191 -22.61 -14.25 -11.36
N LYS A 192 -21.28 -14.10 -11.46
CA LYS A 192 -20.45 -14.82 -12.41
C LYS A 192 -20.44 -16.33 -12.08
N ASP A 193 -20.67 -17.15 -13.07
CA ASP A 193 -20.69 -18.61 -12.95
C ASP A 193 -19.61 -19.33 -13.79
N GLY A 194 -18.83 -18.57 -14.54
CA GLY A 194 -17.79 -19.09 -15.42
C GLY A 194 -18.25 -19.45 -16.83
N THR A 195 -19.55 -19.28 -17.16
CA THR A 195 -20.13 -19.69 -18.46
C THR A 195 -19.38 -19.01 -19.63
N ASP A 196 -19.07 -17.72 -19.50
CA ASP A 196 -18.33 -16.96 -20.51
C ASP A 196 -16.80 -16.91 -20.25
N GLY A 197 -16.30 -17.85 -19.40
CA GLY A 197 -14.90 -17.86 -18.97
C GLY A 197 -14.57 -16.81 -17.93
N ILE A 198 -15.56 -16.08 -17.43
CA ILE A 198 -15.43 -15.04 -16.41
C ILE A 198 -15.99 -15.57 -15.09
N LYS A 199 -15.17 -15.51 -14.04
CA LYS A 199 -15.51 -15.97 -12.70
C LYS A 199 -15.59 -14.80 -11.70
N PRO A 200 -16.10 -15.03 -10.49
CA PRO A 200 -15.92 -14.09 -9.40
C PRO A 200 -14.43 -13.81 -9.16
N PHE A 201 -14.08 -12.56 -8.82
CA PHE A 201 -12.70 -12.24 -8.45
C PHE A 201 -12.29 -12.83 -7.09
N ILE A 202 -13.24 -13.29 -6.29
CA ILE A 202 -13.00 -14.15 -5.13
C ILE A 202 -13.55 -15.55 -5.48
N ASP A 203 -12.68 -16.55 -5.43
CA ASP A 203 -13.09 -17.94 -5.58
C ASP A 203 -14.00 -18.34 -4.41
N LYS A 204 -15.22 -18.80 -4.73
CA LYS A 204 -16.24 -19.08 -3.72
C LYS A 204 -15.98 -20.35 -2.91
N GLU A 205 -15.17 -21.26 -3.43
CA GLU A 205 -14.84 -22.52 -2.78
C GLU A 205 -13.66 -22.33 -1.80
N ASN A 206 -12.62 -21.66 -2.26
CA ASN A 206 -11.41 -21.41 -1.47
C ASN A 206 -11.51 -20.16 -0.59
N HIS A 207 -12.47 -19.25 -0.84
CA HIS A 207 -12.59 -17.93 -0.20
C HIS A 207 -11.36 -17.05 -0.42
N LEU A 208 -10.62 -17.28 -1.51
CA LEU A 208 -9.39 -16.56 -1.84
C LEU A 208 -9.57 -15.74 -3.12
N ILE A 209 -8.90 -14.61 -3.17
CA ILE A 209 -8.88 -13.76 -4.36
C ILE A 209 -8.11 -14.45 -5.49
N THR A 210 -8.64 -14.37 -6.72
CA THR A 210 -7.94 -14.87 -7.92
C THR A 210 -6.97 -13.83 -8.42
N PHE A 211 -5.93 -14.22 -9.15
CA PHE A 211 -5.03 -13.26 -9.81
C PHE A 211 -5.80 -12.39 -10.81
N THR A 212 -6.53 -13.02 -11.72
CA THR A 212 -7.55 -12.37 -12.54
C THR A 212 -8.82 -13.21 -12.58
N PRO A 213 -10.01 -12.62 -12.67
CA PRO A 213 -11.26 -13.37 -12.76
C PRO A 213 -11.53 -13.94 -14.17
N ASP A 214 -10.55 -13.88 -15.08
CA ASP A 214 -10.62 -14.42 -16.43
C ASP A 214 -9.36 -15.24 -16.80
N GLY A 215 -9.45 -15.97 -17.89
CA GLY A 215 -8.32 -16.71 -18.48
C GLY A 215 -7.68 -17.69 -17.49
N ARG A 216 -6.35 -17.67 -17.44
CA ARG A 216 -5.58 -18.58 -16.55
C ARG A 216 -5.55 -18.10 -15.11
N GLY A 217 -5.71 -16.79 -14.87
CA GLY A 217 -5.63 -16.18 -13.55
C GLY A 217 -6.68 -16.65 -12.57
N VAL A 218 -7.78 -17.26 -13.04
CA VAL A 218 -8.82 -17.87 -12.20
C VAL A 218 -8.33 -19.08 -11.39
N GLY A 219 -7.21 -19.68 -11.75
CA GLY A 219 -6.68 -20.91 -11.12
C GLY A 219 -5.57 -20.67 -10.11
N TYR A 220 -5.15 -19.44 -9.90
CA TYR A 220 -4.09 -19.08 -8.96
C TYR A 220 -4.28 -17.66 -8.40
N THR A 221 -3.41 -17.24 -7.49
CA THR A 221 -3.52 -15.97 -6.80
C THR A 221 -2.15 -15.27 -6.71
N ASP A 222 -2.16 -14.02 -6.24
CA ASP A 222 -0.99 -13.24 -5.85
C ASP A 222 -1.05 -12.98 -4.34
N PRO A 223 0.00 -13.29 -3.56
CA PRO A 223 0.02 -13.00 -2.13
C PRO A 223 -0.25 -11.53 -1.79
N SER A 224 0.14 -10.60 -2.66
CA SER A 224 -0.08 -9.16 -2.46
C SER A 224 -1.54 -8.72 -2.64
N TYR A 225 -2.39 -9.57 -3.23
CA TYR A 225 -3.82 -9.31 -3.37
C TYR A 225 -4.62 -9.67 -2.12
N HIS A 226 -3.99 -10.38 -1.16
CA HIS A 226 -4.64 -10.76 0.09
C HIS A 226 -4.56 -9.63 1.11
N ILE A 227 -5.71 -8.95 1.30
CA ILE A 227 -5.87 -7.85 2.26
C ILE A 227 -7.04 -8.19 3.19
N PRO A 228 -6.84 -9.06 4.21
CA PRO A 228 -7.91 -9.51 5.11
C PRO A 228 -8.70 -8.35 5.74
N ALA A 229 -8.03 -7.25 6.04
CA ALA A 229 -8.64 -6.04 6.59
C ALA A 229 -9.77 -5.47 5.71
N PHE A 230 -9.68 -5.59 4.39
CA PHE A 230 -10.71 -5.10 3.46
C PHE A 230 -11.97 -5.97 3.52
N TYR A 231 -11.83 -7.28 3.61
CA TYR A 231 -12.98 -8.17 3.80
C TYR A 231 -13.71 -7.92 5.13
N GLU A 232 -12.97 -7.54 6.18
CA GLU A 232 -13.56 -7.10 7.44
C GLU A 232 -14.39 -5.80 7.29
N VAL A 233 -13.96 -4.87 6.43
CA VAL A 233 -14.73 -3.67 6.06
C VAL A 233 -16.01 -4.06 5.33
N TRP A 234 -15.92 -4.95 4.34
CA TRP A 234 -17.07 -5.39 3.55
C TRP A 234 -18.09 -6.15 4.40
N ALA A 235 -17.62 -7.03 5.29
CA ALA A 235 -18.48 -7.75 6.22
C ALA A 235 -19.31 -6.83 7.12
N ARG A 236 -18.81 -5.62 7.40
CA ARG A 236 -19.49 -4.64 8.25
C ARG A 236 -20.40 -3.69 7.48
N TRP A 237 -19.98 -3.25 6.28
CA TRP A 237 -20.61 -2.08 5.64
C TRP A 237 -20.94 -2.22 4.15
N ALA A 238 -20.62 -3.33 3.48
CA ALA A 238 -21.05 -3.52 2.09
C ALA A 238 -22.57 -3.67 1.96
N ASN A 239 -23.25 -4.12 3.01
CA ASN A 239 -24.73 -4.25 3.10
C ASN A 239 -25.35 -5.04 1.93
N ASP A 240 -24.65 -6.07 1.45
CA ASP A 240 -25.04 -6.88 0.29
C ASP A 240 -25.49 -8.30 0.67
N GLY A 241 -25.64 -8.57 1.97
CA GLY A 241 -26.11 -9.85 2.53
C GLY A 241 -25.05 -10.95 2.64
N ARG A 242 -23.76 -10.66 2.33
CA ARG A 242 -22.67 -11.65 2.30
C ARG A 242 -21.62 -11.48 3.43
N ALA A 243 -21.99 -10.89 4.54
CA ALA A 243 -21.07 -10.61 5.64
C ALA A 243 -20.29 -11.83 6.12
N ASP A 244 -20.94 -12.99 6.25
CA ASP A 244 -20.28 -14.23 6.70
C ASP A 244 -19.28 -14.76 5.66
N PHE A 245 -19.59 -14.63 4.37
CA PHE A 245 -18.67 -14.97 3.29
C PHE A 245 -17.40 -14.10 3.36
N TYR A 246 -17.53 -12.79 3.57
CA TYR A 246 -16.36 -11.91 3.69
C TYR A 246 -15.53 -12.18 4.95
N ARG A 247 -16.15 -12.55 6.07
CA ARG A 247 -15.41 -13.03 7.26
C ARG A 247 -14.62 -14.31 6.97
N ALA A 248 -15.23 -15.24 6.20
CA ALA A 248 -14.53 -16.44 5.76
C ALA A 248 -13.35 -16.10 4.83
N CYS A 249 -13.50 -15.12 3.92
CA CYS A 249 -12.41 -14.63 3.07
C CYS A 249 -11.27 -14.02 3.90
N ALA A 250 -11.57 -13.23 4.93
CA ALA A 250 -10.55 -12.67 5.82
C ALA A 250 -9.77 -13.77 6.53
N ALA A 251 -10.46 -14.77 7.08
CA ALA A 251 -9.83 -15.90 7.76
C ALA A 251 -8.97 -16.74 6.78
N ALA A 252 -9.52 -17.07 5.60
CA ALA A 252 -8.81 -17.84 4.59
C ALA A 252 -7.57 -17.13 4.07
N SER A 253 -7.64 -15.81 3.87
CA SER A 253 -6.48 -15.00 3.45
C SER A 253 -5.37 -14.95 4.49
N ARG A 254 -5.69 -14.85 5.78
CA ARG A 254 -4.69 -14.93 6.87
C ARG A 254 -3.99 -16.29 6.85
N GLU A 255 -4.75 -17.39 6.79
CA GLU A 255 -4.20 -18.74 6.70
C GLU A 255 -3.37 -18.97 5.42
N TYR A 256 -3.81 -18.41 4.30
CA TYR A 256 -3.08 -18.48 3.03
C TYR A 256 -1.72 -17.77 3.13
N LEU A 257 -1.64 -16.58 3.74
CA LEU A 257 -0.38 -15.85 3.93
C LEU A 257 0.64 -16.67 4.73
N HIS A 258 0.20 -17.45 5.74
CA HIS A 258 1.08 -18.37 6.47
C HIS A 258 1.75 -19.43 5.57
N LYS A 259 1.06 -19.85 4.51
CA LYS A 259 1.53 -20.91 3.59
C LYS A 259 2.34 -20.38 2.41
N SER A 260 2.08 -19.12 2.00
CA SER A 260 2.67 -18.51 0.82
C SER A 260 3.98 -17.76 1.07
N ILE A 261 4.37 -17.61 2.32
CA ILE A 261 5.53 -16.84 2.76
C ILE A 261 6.59 -17.78 3.32
N ASP A 262 7.85 -17.60 2.89
CA ASP A 262 8.96 -18.36 3.46
C ASP A 262 9.20 -17.97 4.93
N PRO A 263 9.15 -18.91 5.87
CA PRO A 263 9.20 -18.61 7.30
C PRO A 263 10.59 -18.11 7.77
N ASN A 264 11.65 -18.29 6.99
CA ASN A 264 13.00 -17.88 7.36
C ASN A 264 13.36 -16.49 6.85
N THR A 265 12.82 -16.10 5.70
CA THR A 265 13.11 -14.82 5.05
C THR A 265 11.97 -13.81 5.18
N GLY A 266 10.74 -14.28 5.33
CA GLY A 266 9.52 -13.45 5.21
C GLY A 266 9.18 -13.10 3.77
N LEU A 267 9.92 -13.62 2.78
CA LEU A 267 9.69 -13.33 1.37
C LEU A 267 8.60 -14.23 0.78
N ASN A 268 7.90 -13.72 -0.21
CA ASN A 268 6.88 -14.42 -1.00
C ASN A 268 7.11 -14.13 -2.49
N PRO A 269 6.69 -15.01 -3.39
CA PRO A 269 6.71 -14.71 -4.82
C PRO A 269 5.54 -13.82 -5.22
N ASP A 270 5.59 -13.36 -6.46
CA ASP A 270 4.52 -12.57 -7.08
C ASP A 270 3.28 -13.38 -7.50
N THR A 271 3.38 -14.72 -7.57
CA THR A 271 2.22 -15.60 -7.84
C THR A 271 2.37 -16.96 -7.18
N ASN A 272 1.26 -17.47 -6.63
CA ASN A 272 1.19 -18.78 -5.97
C ASN A 272 -0.13 -19.51 -6.32
N ASN A 273 -0.13 -20.83 -6.13
CA ASN A 273 -1.35 -21.61 -6.09
C ASN A 273 -2.18 -21.27 -4.84
N PHE A 274 -3.47 -21.60 -4.83
CA PHE A 274 -4.35 -21.37 -3.68
C PHE A 274 -3.97 -22.16 -2.41
N ASP A 275 -3.16 -23.20 -2.53
CA ASP A 275 -2.61 -23.94 -1.39
C ASP A 275 -1.33 -23.30 -0.79
N GLY A 276 -0.88 -22.17 -1.36
CA GLY A 276 0.34 -21.46 -0.96
C GLY A 276 1.60 -21.97 -1.64
N SER A 277 1.53 -23.05 -2.43
CA SER A 277 2.70 -23.55 -3.15
C SER A 277 3.12 -22.62 -4.28
N PHE A 278 4.43 -22.58 -4.53
CA PHE A 278 5.02 -21.69 -5.53
C PHE A 278 4.71 -22.14 -6.96
N ILE A 279 4.46 -21.18 -7.83
CA ILE A 279 4.34 -21.41 -9.26
C ILE A 279 5.70 -21.14 -9.90
N GLU A 280 6.27 -22.17 -10.55
CA GLU A 280 7.48 -21.98 -11.34
C GLU A 280 7.12 -21.27 -12.66
N ASN A 281 7.66 -20.11 -12.85
CA ASN A 281 7.42 -19.29 -14.03
C ASN A 281 8.53 -19.49 -15.09
N ALA A 282 8.15 -19.57 -16.36
CA ALA A 282 9.08 -19.41 -17.48
C ALA A 282 8.97 -17.98 -18.04
N PHE A 283 10.04 -17.22 -17.98
CA PHE A 283 10.11 -15.88 -18.56
C PHE A 283 11.26 -15.82 -19.58
N PHE A 284 10.97 -15.31 -20.78
CA PHE A 284 11.94 -15.31 -21.90
C PHE A 284 12.56 -16.70 -22.18
N GLY A 285 11.78 -17.79 -22.02
CA GLY A 285 12.27 -19.16 -22.22
C GLY A 285 13.22 -19.67 -21.14
N ARG A 286 13.38 -18.94 -20.03
CA ARG A 286 14.15 -19.35 -18.85
C ARG A 286 13.21 -19.78 -17.74
N ARG A 287 13.52 -20.89 -17.08
CA ARG A 287 12.85 -21.31 -15.86
C ARG A 287 13.35 -20.43 -14.72
N MET A 288 12.44 -19.66 -14.12
CA MET A 288 12.75 -18.76 -13.03
C MET A 288 12.37 -19.41 -11.69
N LYS A 289 13.23 -19.25 -10.69
CA LYS A 289 12.85 -19.52 -9.31
C LYS A 289 11.76 -18.56 -8.84
N PRO A 290 10.91 -18.99 -7.88
CA PRO A 290 10.02 -18.06 -7.18
C PRO A 290 10.82 -16.89 -6.59
N ALA A 291 10.41 -15.68 -6.90
CA ALA A 291 11.14 -14.48 -6.50
C ALA A 291 10.21 -13.43 -5.92
N PHE A 292 10.70 -12.81 -4.86
CA PHE A 292 10.13 -11.59 -4.26
C PHE A 292 10.54 -10.40 -5.12
N ARG A 293 9.54 -9.70 -5.69
CA ARG A 293 9.75 -8.54 -6.57
C ARG A 293 8.41 -7.82 -6.81
N PHE A 294 8.43 -6.56 -7.21
CA PHE A 294 7.28 -5.77 -7.65
C PHE A 294 6.05 -5.93 -6.72
N ASP A 295 5.04 -6.67 -7.15
CA ASP A 295 3.78 -6.85 -6.41
C ASP A 295 4.02 -7.44 -5.01
N SER A 296 5.01 -8.31 -4.85
CA SER A 296 5.37 -8.89 -3.56
C SER A 296 5.74 -7.84 -2.50
N TRP A 297 6.22 -6.64 -2.91
CA TRP A 297 6.58 -5.57 -1.96
C TRP A 297 5.38 -5.08 -1.15
N ARG A 298 4.16 -5.25 -1.63
CA ARG A 298 2.93 -4.84 -0.94
C ARG A 298 2.59 -5.70 0.27
N VAL A 299 3.06 -6.95 0.31
CA VAL A 299 2.70 -7.91 1.36
C VAL A 299 3.05 -7.43 2.77
N PRO A 300 4.26 -6.89 3.07
CA PRO A 300 4.57 -6.36 4.39
C PRO A 300 3.59 -5.27 4.85
N MET A 301 3.20 -4.40 3.94
CA MET A 301 2.25 -3.31 4.21
C MET A 301 0.83 -3.84 4.43
N ASN A 302 0.38 -4.83 3.64
CA ASN A 302 -0.95 -5.43 3.76
C ASN A 302 -1.12 -6.19 5.08
N ILE A 303 -0.10 -6.93 5.52
CA ILE A 303 -0.08 -7.61 6.81
C ILE A 303 -0.10 -6.58 7.96
N ALA A 304 0.68 -5.51 7.84
CA ALA A 304 0.68 -4.41 8.80
C ALA A 304 -0.68 -3.70 8.88
N LEU A 305 -1.40 -3.59 7.75
CA LEU A 305 -2.75 -3.03 7.72
C LEU A 305 -3.72 -3.92 8.50
N ASP A 306 -3.72 -5.22 8.25
CA ASP A 306 -4.59 -6.16 8.96
C ASP A 306 -4.28 -6.19 10.46
N TYR A 307 -2.98 -6.13 10.82
CA TYR A 307 -2.57 -5.97 12.20
C TYR A 307 -3.15 -4.68 12.82
N SER A 308 -3.03 -3.55 12.13
CA SER A 308 -3.50 -2.25 12.61
C SER A 308 -5.02 -2.18 12.76
N TRP A 309 -5.77 -2.76 11.82
CA TRP A 309 -7.23 -2.66 11.81
C TRP A 309 -7.92 -3.78 12.58
N ALA A 310 -7.51 -5.03 12.38
CA ALA A 310 -8.16 -6.21 12.96
C ALA A 310 -7.39 -6.82 14.13
N CYS A 311 -6.06 -6.85 14.06
CA CYS A 311 -5.19 -7.51 15.05
C CYS A 311 -5.59 -8.99 15.31
N ALA A 312 -6.14 -9.65 14.29
CA ALA A 312 -6.78 -10.96 14.43
C ALA A 312 -5.77 -12.13 14.45
N ASP A 313 -4.57 -11.91 13.91
CA ASP A 313 -3.51 -12.92 13.78
C ASP A 313 -2.18 -12.37 14.34
N ARG A 314 -2.29 -11.72 15.47
CA ARG A 314 -1.25 -10.87 16.07
C ARG A 314 0.11 -11.54 16.19
N GLU A 315 0.15 -12.75 16.74
CA GLU A 315 1.42 -13.43 17.02
C GLU A 315 2.18 -13.73 15.72
N TRP A 316 1.49 -14.28 14.73
CA TRP A 316 2.10 -14.56 13.43
C TRP A 316 2.51 -13.27 12.72
N GLN A 317 1.66 -12.24 12.72
CA GLN A 317 1.94 -10.95 12.09
C GLN A 317 3.16 -10.26 12.71
N THR A 318 3.34 -10.36 14.04
CA THR A 318 4.54 -9.86 14.72
C THR A 318 5.78 -10.64 14.31
N ASN A 319 5.70 -11.97 14.31
CA ASN A 319 6.80 -12.83 13.86
C ASN A 319 7.18 -12.55 12.40
N TYR A 320 6.19 -12.41 11.53
CA TYR A 320 6.41 -12.03 10.14
C TYR A 320 7.12 -10.68 10.01
N ALA A 321 6.61 -9.64 10.68
CA ALA A 321 7.20 -8.31 10.62
C ALA A 321 8.66 -8.29 11.09
N ASN A 322 8.97 -9.00 12.16
CA ASN A 322 10.33 -9.17 12.64
C ASN A 322 11.20 -9.94 11.63
N THR A 323 10.69 -11.00 11.03
CA THR A 323 11.42 -11.83 10.06
C THR A 323 11.78 -11.06 8.81
N ILE A 324 10.81 -10.38 8.17
CA ILE A 324 11.06 -9.62 6.93
C ILE A 324 12.02 -8.45 7.17
N GLN A 325 11.89 -7.74 8.29
CA GLN A 325 12.80 -6.66 8.64
C GLN A 325 14.21 -7.19 8.98
N ASN A 326 14.34 -8.31 9.70
CA ASN A 326 15.64 -8.95 9.94
C ASN A 326 16.31 -9.37 8.63
N PHE A 327 15.55 -9.92 7.68
CA PHE A 327 16.06 -10.28 6.37
C PHE A 327 16.68 -9.06 5.66
N PHE A 328 15.90 -7.99 5.47
CA PHE A 328 16.41 -6.81 4.78
C PHE A 328 17.50 -6.07 5.55
N TYR A 329 17.46 -6.10 6.87
CA TYR A 329 18.55 -5.57 7.71
C TYR A 329 19.86 -6.35 7.48
N SER A 330 19.78 -7.68 7.37
CA SER A 330 20.95 -8.53 7.10
C SER A 330 21.57 -8.30 5.72
N LYS A 331 20.78 -7.82 4.76
CA LYS A 331 21.24 -7.44 3.42
C LYS A 331 21.85 -6.03 3.38
N GLY A 332 21.78 -5.29 4.50
CA GLY A 332 22.22 -3.90 4.64
C GLY A 332 21.07 -2.93 4.45
N ILE A 333 20.69 -2.23 5.52
CA ILE A 333 19.47 -1.38 5.56
C ILE A 333 19.47 -0.24 4.53
N ASP A 334 20.63 0.20 4.08
CA ASP A 334 20.80 1.28 3.09
C ASP A 334 21.18 0.72 1.69
N THR A 335 21.26 -0.60 1.52
CA THR A 335 21.80 -1.22 0.30
C THR A 335 21.04 -2.44 -0.18
N PHE A 336 20.08 -2.98 0.57
CA PHE A 336 19.27 -4.11 0.08
C PHE A 336 18.58 -3.74 -1.23
N VAL A 337 18.37 -4.74 -2.07
CA VAL A 337 17.82 -4.54 -3.40
C VAL A 337 16.35 -5.00 -3.48
N ASP A 338 15.73 -4.70 -4.59
CA ASP A 338 14.29 -4.84 -4.82
C ASP A 338 13.85 -6.21 -5.36
N GLN A 339 14.80 -7.14 -5.60
CA GLN A 339 14.49 -8.48 -6.08
C GLN A 339 15.41 -9.52 -5.42
N TYR A 340 14.80 -10.56 -4.84
CA TYR A 340 15.47 -11.73 -4.27
C TYR A 340 14.69 -13.00 -4.64
N ASN A 341 15.38 -14.13 -4.75
CA ASN A 341 14.70 -15.42 -4.68
C ASN A 341 14.04 -15.56 -3.30
N VAL A 342 12.94 -16.29 -3.20
CA VAL A 342 12.19 -16.46 -1.94
C VAL A 342 13.05 -17.09 -0.84
N ASP A 343 14.05 -17.93 -1.22
CA ASP A 343 15.04 -18.50 -0.29
C ASP A 343 16.07 -17.48 0.24
N GLY A 344 15.95 -16.21 -0.14
CA GLY A 344 16.84 -15.11 0.27
C GLY A 344 18.13 -15.00 -0.53
N THR A 345 18.36 -15.83 -1.53
CA THR A 345 19.51 -15.69 -2.45
C THR A 345 19.23 -14.61 -3.49
N ASP A 346 20.32 -14.08 -4.07
CA ASP A 346 20.19 -13.09 -5.14
C ASP A 346 19.56 -13.73 -6.38
N VAL A 347 18.81 -12.95 -7.16
CA VAL A 347 18.21 -13.43 -8.40
C VAL A 347 19.29 -13.63 -9.48
N ASP A 348 19.19 -14.73 -10.22
CA ASP A 348 20.09 -14.98 -11.37
C ASP A 348 19.85 -13.97 -12.52
N PHE A 349 18.66 -13.39 -12.56
CA PHE A 349 18.27 -12.43 -13.57
C PHE A 349 17.28 -11.42 -12.96
N ALA A 350 17.70 -10.17 -12.91
CA ALA A 350 16.83 -9.08 -12.50
C ALA A 350 15.78 -8.80 -13.57
N MET A 351 14.50 -8.87 -13.19
CA MET A 351 13.41 -8.46 -14.07
C MET A 351 13.46 -6.95 -14.27
N PRO A 352 13.38 -6.49 -15.52
CA PRO A 352 13.39 -5.05 -15.78
C PRO A 352 12.09 -4.39 -15.31
N ALA A 353 12.23 -3.19 -14.77
CA ALA A 353 11.11 -2.31 -14.44
C ALA A 353 10.84 -1.31 -15.58
N GLY A 354 9.56 -0.98 -15.86
CA GLY A 354 9.16 -0.04 -16.91
C GLY A 354 9.33 -0.58 -18.34
N GLN A 355 9.13 0.27 -19.32
CA GLN A 355 9.18 -0.06 -20.76
C GLN A 355 9.98 0.98 -21.56
N GLY A 356 10.43 0.57 -22.77
CA GLY A 356 11.10 1.44 -23.73
C GLY A 356 12.42 2.00 -23.22
N GLU A 357 12.70 3.25 -23.53
CA GLU A 357 13.94 3.96 -23.15
C GLU A 357 14.02 4.24 -21.63
N LEU A 358 12.85 4.24 -20.95
CA LEU A 358 12.75 4.44 -19.50
C LEU A 358 12.85 3.13 -18.71
N ARG A 359 13.18 2.02 -19.39
CA ARG A 359 13.30 0.71 -18.77
C ARG A 359 14.52 0.65 -17.86
N GLY A 360 14.28 0.51 -16.57
CA GLY A 360 15.33 0.21 -15.62
C GLY A 360 15.81 -1.24 -15.76
N THR A 361 17.12 -1.46 -15.79
CA THR A 361 17.76 -2.79 -15.82
C THR A 361 18.53 -3.00 -14.54
N GLY A 362 18.50 -4.24 -14.02
CA GLY A 362 19.15 -4.56 -12.75
C GLY A 362 18.28 -4.31 -11.53
N THR A 363 18.84 -4.56 -10.37
CA THR A 363 18.21 -4.36 -9.07
C THR A 363 18.59 -3.02 -8.47
N ARG A 364 17.71 -2.49 -7.59
CA ARG A 364 17.89 -1.17 -6.94
C ARG A 364 17.50 -1.23 -5.48
N HIS A 365 17.99 -0.29 -4.72
CA HIS A 365 17.46 0.03 -3.40
C HIS A 365 16.19 0.88 -3.58
N SER A 366 15.05 0.22 -3.93
CA SER A 366 13.81 0.89 -4.27
C SER A 366 13.18 1.57 -3.05
N VAL A 367 12.79 2.85 -3.21
CA VAL A 367 12.13 3.61 -2.14
C VAL A 367 10.74 3.04 -1.80
N GLY A 368 10.04 2.44 -2.78
CA GLY A 368 8.77 1.75 -2.55
C GLY A 368 8.93 0.53 -1.66
N LEU A 369 9.97 -0.28 -1.88
CA LEU A 369 10.27 -1.42 -1.02
C LEU A 369 10.71 -0.97 0.39
N VAL A 370 11.60 0.02 0.49
CA VAL A 370 11.99 0.62 1.79
C VAL A 370 10.74 1.04 2.57
N ALA A 371 9.80 1.66 1.88
CA ALA A 371 8.56 2.16 2.48
C ALA A 371 7.65 1.03 2.99
N THR A 372 7.43 -0.01 2.19
CA THR A 372 6.53 -1.11 2.60
C THR A 372 7.12 -1.96 3.72
N VAL A 373 8.44 -2.18 3.72
CA VAL A 373 9.14 -2.85 4.84
C VAL A 373 9.10 -1.99 6.11
N ALA A 374 9.21 -0.67 5.99
CA ALA A 374 9.03 0.23 7.13
C ALA A 374 7.61 0.16 7.70
N ALA A 375 6.57 0.03 6.86
CA ALA A 375 5.18 -0.10 7.32
C ALA A 375 4.96 -1.35 8.20
N ALA A 376 5.73 -2.44 7.99
CA ALA A 376 5.70 -3.63 8.84
C ALA A 376 5.99 -3.32 10.32
N THR A 377 6.62 -2.18 10.64
CA THR A 377 6.87 -1.73 12.02
C THR A 377 5.60 -1.58 12.86
N LEU A 378 4.43 -1.43 12.26
CA LEU A 378 3.16 -1.44 13.01
C LEU A 378 2.99 -2.73 13.83
N ALA A 379 3.46 -3.87 13.32
CA ALA A 379 3.36 -5.17 13.96
C ALA A 379 4.67 -5.63 14.62
N ALA A 380 5.82 -5.05 14.30
CA ALA A 380 7.13 -5.45 14.81
C ALA A 380 7.34 -5.05 16.27
N ASP A 381 8.12 -5.86 17.02
CA ASP A 381 8.47 -5.60 18.41
C ASP A 381 9.99 -5.60 18.72
N HIS A 382 10.83 -5.63 17.68
CA HIS A 382 12.29 -5.61 17.80
C HIS A 382 12.88 -4.21 17.58
N ALA A 383 14.09 -3.99 18.09
CA ALA A 383 14.71 -2.65 18.12
C ALA A 383 15.02 -2.08 16.75
N ILE A 384 15.41 -2.93 15.77
CA ILE A 384 15.78 -2.47 14.42
C ILE A 384 14.61 -1.90 13.62
N ALA A 385 13.36 -2.17 14.02
CA ALA A 385 12.19 -1.61 13.35
C ALA A 385 12.23 -0.07 13.27
N ARG A 386 12.79 0.60 14.28
CA ARG A 386 12.97 2.06 14.29
C ARG A 386 13.87 2.56 13.17
N GLU A 387 14.86 1.78 12.79
CA GLU A 387 15.77 2.17 11.72
C GLU A 387 15.06 2.20 10.36
N PHE A 388 14.15 1.24 10.09
CA PHE A 388 13.33 1.28 8.89
C PHE A 388 12.39 2.48 8.86
N VAL A 389 11.77 2.82 10.01
CA VAL A 389 10.93 4.02 10.13
C VAL A 389 11.73 5.29 9.83
N GLN A 390 12.97 5.38 10.33
CA GLN A 390 13.85 6.52 10.07
C GLN A 390 14.19 6.63 8.57
N ARG A 391 14.50 5.48 7.88
CA ARG A 391 14.76 5.49 6.44
C ARG A 391 13.54 5.95 5.63
N LEU A 392 12.35 5.52 6.03
CA LEU A 392 11.13 6.04 5.41
C LEU A 392 10.97 7.55 5.66
N TRP A 393 11.16 8.00 6.90
CA TRP A 393 11.06 9.43 7.22
C TRP A 393 12.00 10.29 6.37
N ASP A 394 13.23 9.85 6.19
CA ASP A 394 14.27 10.57 5.42
C ASP A 394 14.17 10.33 3.90
N SER A 395 13.29 9.41 3.47
CA SER A 395 13.18 9.03 2.06
C SER A 395 12.70 10.17 1.17
N GLN A 396 13.21 10.18 -0.04
CA GLN A 396 12.77 11.05 -1.13
C GLN A 396 12.51 10.19 -2.37
N ASN A 397 11.42 10.45 -3.06
CA ASN A 397 11.21 9.84 -4.38
C ASN A 397 11.93 10.69 -5.43
N LYS A 398 13.03 10.19 -5.95
CA LYS A 398 13.90 10.89 -6.91
C LYS A 398 14.56 9.89 -7.86
N PRO A 399 15.05 10.35 -9.03
CA PRO A 399 15.80 9.48 -9.93
C PRO A 399 16.96 8.76 -9.24
N TYR A 400 17.10 7.46 -9.55
CA TYR A 400 18.24 6.64 -9.15
C TYR A 400 19.51 7.02 -9.94
N GLU A 401 20.67 6.50 -9.54
CA GLU A 401 21.94 6.79 -10.20
C GLU A 401 21.98 6.43 -11.69
N ASP A 402 21.24 5.41 -12.09
CA ASP A 402 21.10 4.99 -13.49
C ASP A 402 20.07 5.82 -14.29
N GLY A 403 19.49 6.85 -13.67
CA GLY A 403 18.47 7.72 -14.26
C GLY A 403 17.05 7.13 -14.23
N TYR A 404 16.88 5.89 -13.74
CA TYR A 404 15.54 5.35 -13.53
C TYR A 404 14.80 6.14 -12.44
N PHE A 405 13.54 6.42 -12.66
CA PHE A 405 12.68 7.11 -11.70
C PHE A 405 11.27 6.54 -11.77
N ASP A 406 10.73 6.12 -10.65
CA ASP A 406 9.36 5.63 -10.55
C ASP A 406 8.50 6.56 -9.68
N ALA A 407 7.89 7.54 -10.34
CA ALA A 407 6.93 8.42 -9.67
C ALA A 407 5.63 7.69 -9.31
N TYR A 408 5.29 6.63 -10.04
CA TYR A 408 4.04 5.89 -9.88
C TYR A 408 4.12 4.86 -8.75
N TYR A 409 4.85 3.76 -8.94
CA TYR A 409 4.81 2.66 -7.98
C TYR A 409 5.56 3.01 -6.69
N ASP A 410 6.82 3.45 -6.80
CA ASP A 410 7.59 3.90 -5.64
C ASP A 410 6.93 5.07 -4.91
N GLY A 411 6.37 6.04 -5.66
CA GLY A 411 5.69 7.21 -5.11
C GLY A 411 4.42 6.85 -4.35
N LEU A 412 3.57 5.98 -4.92
CA LEU A 412 2.34 5.53 -4.28
C LEU A 412 2.61 4.65 -3.05
N LEU A 413 3.53 3.69 -3.13
CA LEU A 413 3.88 2.85 -1.99
C LEU A 413 4.47 3.67 -0.84
N ARG A 414 5.31 4.68 -1.14
CA ARG A 414 5.83 5.62 -0.14
C ARG A 414 4.70 6.40 0.54
N LEU A 415 3.74 6.92 -0.22
CA LEU A 415 2.59 7.64 0.33
C LEU A 415 1.73 6.74 1.23
N PHE A 416 1.45 5.51 0.80
CA PHE A 416 0.74 4.52 1.63
C PHE A 416 1.47 4.23 2.95
N ALA A 417 2.77 4.00 2.90
CA ALA A 417 3.57 3.73 4.10
C ALA A 417 3.57 4.92 5.07
N PHE A 418 3.61 6.15 4.56
CA PHE A 418 3.43 7.35 5.40
C PHE A 418 2.04 7.39 6.04
N MET A 419 0.96 7.08 5.31
CA MET A 419 -0.39 6.97 5.91
C MET A 419 -0.44 5.91 7.01
N HIS A 420 0.19 4.75 6.81
CA HIS A 420 0.27 3.69 7.82
C HIS A 420 0.95 4.17 9.10
N LEU A 421 2.16 4.72 8.97
CA LEU A 421 3.00 5.05 10.13
C LEU A 421 2.67 6.40 10.78
N SER A 422 1.87 7.24 10.14
CA SER A 422 1.31 8.48 10.71
C SER A 422 0.01 8.27 11.46
N GLY A 423 -0.59 7.06 11.38
CA GLY A 423 -1.92 6.78 11.92
C GLY A 423 -3.07 7.38 11.10
N HIS A 424 -2.85 7.68 9.80
CA HIS A 424 -3.88 8.21 8.90
C HIS A 424 -4.50 7.16 7.97
N TYR A 425 -3.99 5.94 7.95
CA TYR A 425 -4.66 4.84 7.25
C TYR A 425 -5.64 4.15 8.22
N ARG A 426 -6.88 4.59 8.21
CA ARG A 426 -7.88 4.31 9.24
C ARG A 426 -9.09 3.56 8.68
N VAL A 427 -9.75 2.81 9.53
CA VAL A 427 -11.12 2.37 9.28
C VAL A 427 -12.04 3.59 9.33
N ILE A 428 -12.76 3.83 8.26
CA ILE A 428 -13.72 4.93 8.17
C ILE A 428 -15.11 4.34 8.42
N GLU A 429 -15.68 4.64 9.58
CA GLU A 429 -17.02 4.20 9.96
C GLU A 429 -18.08 5.16 9.46
N PRO A 430 -19.34 4.70 9.29
CA PRO A 430 -20.45 5.58 8.98
C PRO A 430 -20.60 6.69 10.04
N ALA A 431 -20.88 7.90 9.59
CA ALA A 431 -21.26 8.99 10.51
C ALA A 431 -22.47 8.55 11.35
N LYS A 432 -22.38 8.78 12.68
CA LYS A 432 -23.45 8.43 13.62
C LYS A 432 -24.67 9.33 13.47
#